data_ccb8bc0ac028776255e4dc9fd27dc69c
#
_entry.id   ccb8bc0ac028776255e4dc9fd27dc69c
#
_cell.length_a   1.000
_cell.length_b   1.000
_cell.length_c   1.000
_cell.angle_alpha   90.00
_cell.angle_beta   90.00
_cell.angle_gamma   90.00
#
_symmetry.space_group_name_H-M   'P 1'
#
loop_
_entity.id
_entity.type
_entity.pdbx_description
1 polymer ?
#
loop_
_entity_poly.entity_id
_entity_poly.type
_entity_poly.pdbx_seq_one_letter_code
_entity_poly.pdbx_strand_id
1 'polypeptide(L)'
;MSVSYENSKIVFKGIKDAGITSLSALPETWLGLLLQQAERDPDVRLIQVAKEEEAIGIAAGAYFAGERHILLMQNHGFLAAINGIVSLAMLYGIPLCMLIALRGHWGEPYPWHTRGGIVTEGVLRALNIPFEYARSPEAVGRQIREAYTFSQSSLSPVALLLTRDLMED
;
A
#
# COMPACT_ATOMS: atom_id res chain seq x y z
N MET A 1 6.67 20.73 4.80
CA MET A 1 5.47 19.99 5.23
C MET A 1 5.98 18.75 5.94
N SER A 2 5.45 18.44 7.09
CA SER A 2 5.83 17.26 7.89
C SER A 2 4.82 16.15 7.65
N VAL A 3 5.27 14.90 7.80
CA VAL A 3 4.37 13.74 7.79
C VAL A 3 3.49 13.80 9.05
N SER A 4 2.18 13.66 8.87
CA SER A 4 1.24 13.71 9.99
C SER A 4 1.35 12.47 10.86
N TYR A 5 1.76 12.66 12.11
CA TYR A 5 1.85 11.57 13.08
C TYR A 5 0.47 11.01 13.45
N GLU A 6 -0.51 11.91 13.65
CA GLU A 6 -1.86 11.48 14.01
C GLU A 6 -2.55 10.71 12.88
N ASN A 7 -2.41 11.16 11.64
CA ASN A 7 -2.98 10.46 10.50
C ASN A 7 -2.27 9.11 10.27
N SER A 8 -0.96 9.03 10.47
CA SER A 8 -0.22 7.76 10.43
C SER A 8 -0.74 6.76 11.47
N LYS A 9 -1.12 7.23 12.68
CA LYS A 9 -1.77 6.39 13.71
C LYS A 9 -3.15 5.89 13.28
N ILE A 10 -3.93 6.76 12.65
CA ILE A 10 -5.27 6.40 12.16
C ILE A 10 -5.17 5.36 11.05
N VAL A 11 -4.24 5.52 10.11
CA VAL A 11 -3.97 4.53 9.06
C VAL A 11 -3.56 3.19 9.67
N PHE A 12 -2.60 3.20 10.61
CA PHE A 12 -2.15 1.97 11.27
C PHE A 12 -3.28 1.30 12.06
N LYS A 13 -4.09 2.08 12.79
CA LYS A 13 -5.28 1.56 13.45
C LYS A 13 -6.24 0.92 12.44
N GLY A 14 -6.46 1.54 11.28
CA GLY A 14 -7.29 0.98 10.20
C GLY A 14 -6.77 -0.36 9.68
N ILE A 15 -5.46 -0.52 9.59
CA ILE A 15 -4.80 -1.79 9.26
C ILE A 15 -5.12 -2.87 10.30
N LYS A 16 -4.97 -2.56 11.59
CA LYS A 16 -5.30 -3.49 12.69
C LYS A 16 -6.79 -3.82 12.71
N ASP A 17 -7.66 -2.83 12.58
CA ASP A 17 -9.12 -3.01 12.58
C ASP A 17 -9.60 -3.85 11.38
N ALA A 18 -8.83 -3.89 10.29
CA ALA A 18 -9.05 -4.81 9.17
C ALA A 18 -8.59 -6.24 9.46
N GLY A 19 -8.04 -6.50 10.64
CA GLY A 19 -7.54 -7.82 11.05
C GLY A 19 -6.25 -8.23 10.35
N ILE A 20 -5.47 -7.29 9.84
CA ILE A 20 -4.18 -7.55 9.21
C ILE A 20 -3.16 -7.96 10.28
N THR A 21 -2.48 -9.08 10.07
CA THR A 21 -1.50 -9.65 11.01
C THR A 21 -0.06 -9.52 10.52
N SER A 22 0.13 -9.19 9.24
CA SER A 22 1.46 -8.95 8.70
C SER A 22 1.41 -7.91 7.57
N LEU A 23 2.51 -7.20 7.39
CA LEU A 23 2.70 -6.27 6.30
C LEU A 23 4.14 -6.30 5.78
N SER A 24 4.31 -6.09 4.49
CA SER A 24 5.63 -5.90 3.89
C SER A 24 5.78 -4.50 3.33
N ALA A 25 6.96 -3.92 3.51
CA ALA A 25 7.23 -2.56 3.07
C ALA A 25 8.70 -2.32 2.74
N LEU A 26 8.94 -1.45 1.75
CA LEU A 26 10.19 -0.71 1.65
C LEU A 26 9.99 0.64 2.34
N PRO A 27 10.83 1.00 3.35
CA PRO A 27 10.69 2.28 4.05
C PRO A 27 10.82 3.48 3.10
N GLU A 28 9.88 4.42 3.20
CA GLU A 28 9.90 5.69 2.50
C GLU A 28 9.33 6.79 3.42
N THR A 29 9.45 8.05 3.02
CA THR A 29 9.20 9.21 3.90
C THR A 29 7.80 9.22 4.50
N TRP A 30 6.73 9.03 3.73
CA TRP A 30 5.36 9.08 4.24
C TRP A 30 4.98 7.87 5.09
N LEU A 31 5.58 6.72 4.80
CA LEU A 31 5.30 5.48 5.54
C LEU A 31 6.13 5.33 6.82
N GLY A 32 7.21 6.11 6.99
CA GLY A 32 8.17 5.93 8.09
C GLY A 32 7.53 5.89 9.47
N LEU A 33 6.63 6.83 9.80
CA LEU A 33 5.94 6.87 11.09
C LEU A 33 4.97 5.70 11.28
N LEU A 34 4.33 5.25 10.22
CA LEU A 34 3.45 4.07 10.23
C LEU A 34 4.27 2.79 10.47
N LEU A 35 5.41 2.65 9.78
CA LEU A 35 6.29 1.49 9.93
C LEU A 35 6.90 1.41 11.33
N GLN A 36 7.26 2.54 11.96
CA GLN A 36 7.69 2.57 13.35
C GLN A 36 6.63 2.06 14.33
N GLN A 37 5.36 2.29 14.06
CA GLN A 37 4.27 1.76 14.86
C GLN A 37 4.15 0.24 14.66
N ALA A 38 4.21 -0.22 13.41
CA ALA A 38 4.16 -1.64 13.09
C ALA A 38 5.33 -2.42 13.71
N GLU A 39 6.54 -1.85 13.73
CA GLU A 39 7.72 -2.47 14.34
C GLU A 39 7.57 -2.68 15.85
N ARG A 40 6.81 -1.82 16.53
CA ARG A 40 6.58 -1.88 17.99
C ARG A 40 5.32 -2.64 18.39
N ASP A 41 4.49 -2.98 17.42
CA ASP A 41 3.21 -3.64 17.68
C ASP A 41 3.40 -5.18 17.74
N PRO A 42 3.01 -5.84 18.85
CA PRO A 42 3.21 -7.28 18.99
C PRO A 42 2.27 -8.12 18.12
N ASP A 43 1.18 -7.54 17.63
CA ASP A 43 0.13 -8.25 16.88
C ASP A 43 0.34 -8.18 15.36
N VAL A 44 1.23 -7.27 14.90
CA VAL A 44 1.46 -7.04 13.46
C VAL A 44 2.93 -7.28 13.12
N ARG A 45 3.20 -8.27 12.31
CA ARG A 45 4.55 -8.57 11.85
C ARG A 45 4.95 -7.67 10.67
N LEU A 46 5.95 -6.80 10.87
CA LEU A 46 6.56 -6.02 9.80
C LEU A 46 7.67 -6.83 9.12
N ILE A 47 7.63 -6.91 7.79
CA ILE A 47 8.66 -7.51 6.95
C ILE A 47 9.23 -6.41 6.05
N GLN A 48 10.42 -5.93 6.36
CA GLN A 48 11.12 -4.96 5.53
C GLN A 48 11.79 -5.66 4.36
N VAL A 49 11.65 -5.08 3.17
CA VAL A 49 12.21 -5.62 1.92
C VAL A 49 13.27 -4.68 1.34
N ALA A 50 14.16 -5.19 0.51
CA ALA A 50 15.13 -4.40 -0.23
C ALA A 50 14.60 -3.89 -1.58
N LYS A 51 13.53 -4.51 -2.09
CA LYS A 51 12.80 -4.12 -3.30
C LYS A 51 11.31 -4.43 -3.13
N GLU A 52 10.47 -3.58 -3.68
CA GLU A 52 9.01 -3.76 -3.60
C GLU A 52 8.54 -5.04 -4.34
N GLU A 53 9.26 -5.48 -5.37
CA GLU A 53 8.97 -6.74 -6.06
C GLU A 53 9.08 -7.96 -5.13
N GLU A 54 9.99 -7.95 -4.14
CA GLU A 54 10.10 -9.00 -3.12
C GLU A 54 8.82 -9.10 -2.28
N ALA A 55 8.21 -7.94 -1.98
CA ALA A 55 6.97 -7.88 -1.22
C ALA A 55 5.80 -8.61 -1.92
N ILE A 56 5.79 -8.66 -3.26
CA ILE A 56 4.78 -9.39 -4.01
C ILE A 56 4.89 -10.91 -3.72
N GLY A 57 6.11 -11.45 -3.73
CA GLY A 57 6.35 -12.86 -3.39
C GLY A 57 6.00 -13.19 -1.93
N ILE A 58 6.32 -12.27 -1.00
CA ILE A 58 5.98 -12.41 0.42
C ILE A 58 4.47 -12.43 0.61
N ALA A 59 3.74 -11.51 -0.03
CA ALA A 59 2.29 -11.45 0.04
C ALA A 59 1.63 -12.72 -0.53
N ALA A 60 2.16 -13.25 -1.63
CA ALA A 60 1.71 -14.52 -2.20
C ALA A 60 1.91 -15.69 -1.22
N GLY A 61 3.08 -15.77 -0.59
CA GLY A 61 3.37 -16.77 0.43
C GLY A 61 2.46 -16.64 1.66
N ALA A 62 2.23 -15.43 2.14
CA ALA A 62 1.32 -15.14 3.24
C ALA A 62 -0.12 -15.57 2.94
N TYR A 63 -0.61 -15.29 1.72
CA TYR A 63 -1.92 -15.74 1.28
C TYR A 63 -2.07 -17.27 1.34
N PHE A 64 -1.10 -18.02 0.80
CA PHE A 64 -1.13 -19.49 0.86
C PHE A 64 -0.96 -20.05 2.28
N ALA A 65 -0.32 -19.29 3.18
CA ALA A 65 -0.23 -19.62 4.60
C ALA A 65 -1.50 -19.25 5.39
N GLY A 66 -2.49 -18.63 4.77
CA GLY A 66 -3.72 -18.19 5.44
C GLY A 66 -3.54 -16.93 6.30
N GLU A 67 -2.43 -16.20 6.12
CA GLU A 67 -2.19 -14.93 6.82
C GLU A 67 -2.92 -13.77 6.16
N ARG A 68 -3.35 -12.82 6.98
CA ARG A 68 -3.92 -11.56 6.50
C ARG A 68 -2.80 -10.54 6.29
N HIS A 69 -2.38 -10.38 5.05
CA HIS A 69 -1.22 -9.58 4.67
C HIS A 69 -1.58 -8.39 3.76
N ILE A 70 -0.89 -7.28 3.93
CA ILE A 70 -0.93 -6.13 3.02
C ILE A 70 0.47 -5.66 2.63
N LEU A 71 0.55 -4.94 1.51
CA LEU A 71 1.79 -4.32 1.04
C LEU A 71 1.71 -2.81 1.20
N LEU A 72 2.79 -2.21 1.72
CA LEU A 72 2.96 -0.77 1.77
C LEU A 72 4.15 -0.38 0.90
N MET A 73 3.95 0.56 -0.01
CA MET A 73 4.99 1.01 -0.93
C MET A 73 4.74 2.43 -1.42
N GLN A 74 5.78 3.06 -1.93
CA GLN A 74 5.63 4.28 -2.72
C GLN A 74 5.16 3.93 -4.13
N ASN A 75 4.51 4.85 -4.83
CA ASN A 75 4.11 4.63 -6.22
C ASN A 75 5.27 4.31 -7.18
N HIS A 76 6.49 4.78 -6.90
CA HIS A 76 7.68 4.37 -7.65
C HIS A 76 7.99 2.88 -7.44
N GLY A 77 7.78 2.37 -6.23
CA GLY A 77 7.90 0.96 -5.92
C GLY A 77 6.84 0.10 -6.61
N PHE A 78 5.60 0.59 -6.68
CA PHE A 78 4.57 -0.04 -7.50
C PHE A 78 5.01 -0.16 -8.96
N LEU A 79 5.53 0.92 -9.56
CA LEU A 79 6.03 0.90 -10.93
C LEU A 79 7.21 -0.08 -11.12
N ALA A 80 8.09 -0.20 -10.13
CA ALA A 80 9.21 -1.14 -10.16
C ALA A 80 8.76 -2.61 -9.99
N ALA A 81 7.63 -2.85 -9.31
CA ALA A 81 7.11 -4.19 -9.01
C ALA A 81 6.12 -4.74 -10.05
N ILE A 82 5.86 -4.02 -11.15
CA ILE A 82 4.85 -4.40 -12.16
C ILE A 82 5.04 -5.83 -12.66
N ASN A 83 6.29 -6.24 -12.93
CA ASN A 83 6.56 -7.59 -13.41
C ASN A 83 6.11 -8.65 -12.38
N GLY A 84 6.43 -8.48 -11.11
CA GLY A 84 5.98 -9.37 -10.03
C GLY A 84 4.45 -9.40 -9.89
N ILE A 85 3.79 -8.24 -10.01
CA ILE A 85 2.33 -8.16 -9.97
C ILE A 85 1.70 -8.95 -11.11
N VAL A 86 2.17 -8.74 -12.34
CA VAL A 86 1.60 -9.39 -13.54
C VAL A 86 1.93 -10.88 -13.57
N SER A 87 3.21 -11.24 -13.37
CA SER A 87 3.71 -12.60 -13.58
C SER A 87 3.46 -13.54 -12.40
N LEU A 88 3.13 -13.02 -11.21
CA LEU A 88 2.80 -13.81 -10.05
C LEU A 88 1.34 -13.59 -9.63
N ALA A 89 0.98 -12.38 -9.18
CA ALA A 89 -0.34 -12.18 -8.59
C ALA A 89 -1.48 -12.32 -9.60
N MET A 90 -1.38 -11.63 -10.74
CA MET A 90 -2.45 -11.67 -11.76
C MET A 90 -2.50 -13.03 -12.46
N LEU A 91 -1.34 -13.62 -12.79
CA LEU A 91 -1.27 -14.91 -13.48
C LEU A 91 -1.89 -16.05 -12.66
N TYR A 92 -1.67 -16.06 -11.35
CA TYR A 92 -2.11 -17.13 -10.46
C TYR A 92 -3.36 -16.80 -9.65
N GLY A 93 -3.99 -15.63 -9.88
CA GLY A 93 -5.18 -15.21 -9.15
C GLY A 93 -4.93 -15.02 -7.65
N ILE A 94 -3.79 -14.41 -7.29
CA ILE A 94 -3.40 -14.16 -5.89
C ILE A 94 -3.87 -12.77 -5.49
N PRO A 95 -4.66 -12.64 -4.41
CA PRO A 95 -5.09 -11.35 -3.92
C PRO A 95 -3.92 -10.52 -3.38
N LEU A 96 -3.79 -9.28 -3.83
CA LEU A 96 -2.86 -8.30 -3.26
C LEU A 96 -3.63 -7.06 -2.83
N CYS A 97 -3.57 -6.69 -1.57
CA CYS A 97 -4.01 -5.39 -1.10
C CYS A 97 -2.80 -4.47 -0.94
N MET A 98 -2.72 -3.43 -1.76
CA MET A 98 -1.60 -2.50 -1.81
C MET A 98 -2.02 -1.13 -1.29
N LEU A 99 -1.37 -0.65 -0.21
CA LEU A 99 -1.45 0.75 0.22
C LEU A 99 -0.28 1.50 -0.41
N ILE A 100 -0.57 2.39 -1.34
CA ILE A 100 0.45 3.06 -2.16
C ILE A 100 0.53 4.53 -1.77
N ALA A 101 1.65 4.96 -1.20
CA ALA A 101 1.95 6.37 -0.98
C ALA A 101 2.09 7.08 -2.33
N LEU A 102 1.10 7.89 -2.70
CA LEU A 102 1.01 8.55 -4.01
C LEU A 102 1.79 9.86 -4.03
N ARG A 103 3.10 9.75 -4.28
CA ARG A 103 3.98 10.91 -4.49
C ARG A 103 3.87 11.39 -5.93
N GLY A 104 4.19 12.68 -6.13
CA GLY A 104 4.21 13.27 -7.48
C GLY A 104 2.84 13.67 -8.02
N HIS A 105 1.82 13.76 -7.15
CA HIS A 105 0.49 14.25 -7.47
C HIS A 105 0.36 15.75 -7.19
N TRP A 106 -0.83 16.35 -7.31
CA TRP A 106 -1.08 17.77 -7.06
C TRP A 106 -0.44 18.26 -5.77
N GLY A 107 0.28 19.38 -5.83
CA GLY A 107 1.01 19.95 -4.69
C GLY A 107 2.39 19.34 -4.42
N GLU A 108 2.89 18.38 -5.20
CA GLU A 108 4.23 17.82 -5.02
C GLU A 108 5.33 18.84 -5.36
N PRO A 109 6.19 19.23 -4.39
CA PRO A 109 7.23 20.20 -4.64
C PRO A 109 8.50 19.60 -5.26
N TYR A 110 8.64 18.27 -5.23
CA TYR A 110 9.87 17.58 -5.62
C TYR A 110 9.78 17.03 -7.04
N PRO A 111 10.58 17.53 -7.99
CA PRO A 111 10.48 17.17 -9.39
C PRO A 111 10.75 15.68 -9.67
N TRP A 112 11.56 15.02 -8.84
CA TRP A 112 11.87 13.58 -9.01
C TRP A 112 10.67 12.66 -8.70
N HIS A 113 9.63 13.16 -8.04
CA HIS A 113 8.40 12.39 -7.83
C HIS A 113 7.36 12.60 -8.92
N THR A 114 7.39 13.75 -9.61
CA THR A 114 6.30 14.17 -10.50
C THR A 114 6.01 13.20 -11.63
N ARG A 115 7.03 12.65 -12.28
CA ARG A 115 6.85 11.70 -13.40
C ARG A 115 6.21 10.40 -12.94
N GLY A 116 6.63 9.87 -11.78
CA GLY A 116 5.99 8.70 -11.18
C GLY A 116 4.52 8.95 -10.85
N GLY A 117 4.21 10.12 -10.25
CA GLY A 117 2.83 10.48 -9.93
C GLY A 117 1.91 10.57 -11.16
N ILE A 118 2.39 11.19 -12.24
CA ILE A 118 1.63 11.36 -13.49
C ILE A 118 1.25 10.00 -14.11
N VAL A 119 2.15 9.01 -14.08
CA VAL A 119 1.93 7.73 -14.79
C VAL A 119 1.26 6.66 -13.94
N THR A 120 1.28 6.77 -12.62
CA THR A 120 0.80 5.73 -11.69
C THR A 120 -0.64 5.31 -12.00
N GLU A 121 -1.55 6.27 -12.10
CA GLU A 121 -2.96 5.99 -12.37
C GLU A 121 -3.15 5.34 -13.76
N GLY A 122 -2.45 5.85 -14.77
CA GLY A 122 -2.48 5.29 -16.12
C GLY A 122 -2.03 3.83 -16.15
N VAL A 123 -1.02 3.48 -15.38
CA VAL A 123 -0.52 2.10 -15.26
C VAL A 123 -1.52 1.21 -14.51
N LEU A 124 -2.09 1.68 -13.40
CA LEU A 124 -3.15 0.94 -12.69
C LEU A 124 -4.34 0.62 -13.61
N ARG A 125 -4.78 1.61 -14.40
CA ARG A 125 -5.87 1.43 -15.38
C ARG A 125 -5.48 0.46 -16.51
N ALA A 126 -4.27 0.57 -17.04
CA ALA A 126 -3.78 -0.31 -18.10
C ALA A 126 -3.69 -1.78 -17.66
N LEU A 127 -3.39 -2.01 -16.38
CA LEU A 127 -3.37 -3.33 -15.77
C LEU A 127 -4.74 -3.79 -15.25
N ASN A 128 -5.80 -2.99 -15.40
CA ASN A 128 -7.13 -3.24 -14.84
C ASN A 128 -7.11 -3.48 -13.32
N ILE A 129 -6.20 -2.82 -12.60
CA ILE A 129 -6.13 -2.87 -11.14
C ILE A 129 -7.12 -1.84 -10.57
N PRO A 130 -8.15 -2.26 -9.84
CA PRO A 130 -9.06 -1.34 -9.15
C PRO A 130 -8.31 -0.50 -8.12
N PHE A 131 -8.62 0.79 -8.04
CA PHE A 131 -8.01 1.65 -7.04
C PHE A 131 -8.96 2.75 -6.56
N GLU A 132 -8.71 3.22 -5.35
CA GLU A 132 -9.36 4.39 -4.75
C GLU A 132 -8.32 5.32 -4.13
N TYR A 133 -8.72 6.58 -3.89
CA TYR A 133 -7.90 7.55 -3.18
C TYR A 133 -8.32 7.63 -1.71
N ALA A 134 -7.38 7.46 -0.80
CA ALA A 134 -7.53 7.78 0.62
C ALA A 134 -7.08 9.22 0.85
N ARG A 135 -8.03 10.12 1.06
CA ARG A 135 -7.80 11.56 1.19
C ARG A 135 -8.02 12.09 2.61
N SER A 136 -8.72 11.34 3.45
CA SER A 136 -9.07 11.81 4.79
C SER A 136 -8.94 10.72 5.85
N PRO A 137 -8.55 11.12 7.08
CA PRO A 137 -8.41 10.18 8.19
C PRO A 137 -9.74 9.52 8.60
N GLU A 138 -10.88 10.20 8.41
CA GLU A 138 -12.20 9.66 8.79
C GLU A 138 -12.60 8.46 7.92
N ALA A 139 -12.19 8.44 6.66
CA ALA A 139 -12.59 7.41 5.70
C ALA A 139 -11.58 6.24 5.61
N VAL A 140 -10.30 6.49 5.86
CA VAL A 140 -9.21 5.57 5.51
C VAL A 140 -9.35 4.19 6.16
N GLY A 141 -9.78 4.11 7.43
CA GLY A 141 -9.97 2.81 8.11
C GLY A 141 -11.04 1.94 7.44
N ARG A 142 -12.13 2.54 6.97
CA ARG A 142 -13.16 1.84 6.18
C ARG A 142 -12.61 1.43 4.81
N GLN A 143 -11.92 2.34 4.11
CA GLN A 143 -11.35 2.07 2.79
C GLN A 143 -10.32 0.93 2.82
N ILE A 144 -9.50 0.83 3.86
CA ILE A 144 -8.55 -0.28 4.03
C ILE A 144 -9.29 -1.63 4.12
N ARG A 145 -10.35 -1.72 4.95
CA ARG A 145 -11.14 -2.94 5.07
C ARG A 145 -11.82 -3.32 3.75
N GLU A 146 -12.38 -2.35 3.04
CA GLU A 146 -13.04 -2.54 1.74
C GLU A 146 -12.04 -3.00 0.68
N ALA A 147 -10.87 -2.35 0.57
CA ALA A 147 -9.81 -2.73 -0.36
C ALA A 147 -9.30 -4.15 -0.08
N TYR A 148 -9.05 -4.49 1.20
CA TYR A 148 -8.64 -5.83 1.57
C TYR A 148 -9.72 -6.86 1.22
N THR A 149 -10.97 -6.62 1.60
CA THR A 149 -12.09 -7.52 1.30
C THR A 149 -12.25 -7.71 -0.21
N PHE A 150 -12.14 -6.62 -0.97
CA PHE A 150 -12.27 -6.69 -2.42
C PHE A 150 -11.13 -7.47 -3.07
N SER A 151 -9.88 -7.29 -2.63
CA SER A 151 -8.77 -8.10 -3.14
C SER A 151 -8.99 -9.59 -2.92
N GLN A 152 -9.47 -9.97 -1.72
CA GLN A 152 -9.75 -11.37 -1.38
C GLN A 152 -10.90 -11.97 -2.20
N SER A 153 -11.98 -11.23 -2.40
CA SER A 153 -13.15 -11.72 -3.13
C SER A 153 -12.95 -11.78 -4.64
N SER A 154 -12.13 -10.87 -5.19
CA SER A 154 -11.82 -10.84 -6.62
C SER A 154 -10.61 -11.70 -7.00
N LEU A 155 -9.84 -12.20 -6.03
CA LEU A 155 -8.56 -12.88 -6.22
C LEU A 155 -7.61 -12.08 -7.13
N SER A 156 -7.51 -10.78 -6.90
CA SER A 156 -6.77 -9.88 -7.75
C SER A 156 -6.07 -8.75 -6.96
N PRO A 157 -5.07 -8.08 -7.56
CA PRO A 157 -4.50 -6.88 -7.00
C PRO A 157 -5.54 -5.76 -6.88
N VAL A 158 -5.51 -5.03 -5.76
CA VAL A 158 -6.28 -3.82 -5.47
C VAL A 158 -5.36 -2.77 -4.86
N ALA A 159 -5.52 -1.51 -5.21
CA ALA A 159 -4.70 -0.42 -4.69
C ALA A 159 -5.54 0.62 -3.93
N LEU A 160 -5.06 1.04 -2.76
CA LEU A 160 -5.53 2.22 -2.06
C LEU A 160 -4.41 3.27 -2.08
N LEU A 161 -4.66 4.39 -2.76
CA LEU A 161 -3.69 5.45 -2.96
C LEU A 161 -3.75 6.44 -1.78
N LEU A 162 -2.74 6.40 -0.91
CA LEU A 162 -2.58 7.33 0.21
C LEU A 162 -2.11 8.67 -0.34
N THR A 163 -2.96 9.69 -0.25
CA THR A 163 -2.67 11.01 -0.82
C THR A 163 -1.95 11.91 0.15
N ARG A 164 -1.45 13.04 -0.35
CA ARG A 164 -0.83 14.10 0.46
C ARG A 164 -1.79 14.60 1.53
N ASP A 165 -3.05 14.85 1.18
CA ASP A 165 -4.06 15.37 2.10
C ASP A 165 -4.26 14.46 3.34
N LEU A 166 -3.98 13.15 3.18
CA LEU A 166 -4.00 12.20 4.28
C LEU A 166 -2.67 12.14 5.02
N MET A 167 -1.53 12.22 4.31
CA MET A 167 -0.23 11.85 4.89
C MET A 167 0.59 13.02 5.41
N GLU A 168 0.27 14.26 5.04
CA GLU A 168 0.98 15.48 5.49
C GLU A 168 0.06 16.42 6.28
N ASP A 169 0.68 17.18 7.23
CA ASP A 169 0.02 18.28 7.99
C ASP A 169 0.03 19.59 7.18
#